data_12bc3ab57b8fd3bf9c171bfcbc1189a9
#
_entry.id   12bc3ab57b8fd3bf9c171bfcbc1189a9
#
_cell.length_a   1.000
_cell.length_b   1.000
_cell.length_c   1.000
_cell.angle_alpha   90.00
_cell.angle_beta   90.00
_cell.angle_gamma   90.00
#
_symmetry.space_group_name_H-M   'P 1'
#
loop_
_entity.id
_entity.type
_entity.pdbx_description
1 polymer ?
#
loop_
_entity_poly.entity_id
_entity_poly.type
_entity_poly.pdbx_seq_one_letter_code
_entity_poly.pdbx_strand_id
1 'polypeptide(L)'
;MKKTVRVVVVDDNEAVIRSVREYFKNSDIVSVVGGFTNGKDALNYLLSCPEAYDLLMLDLILTGIDGIRIIEEMNQKKINKKIMVLSSFKDDFTIRRVQALGGSYFMLKPVDMDVVNSRIMDLVTHKEEISIASSGKIEIKVSSLLHDLGIPSHVRGYQYIREGVMMLYAEDGMATLVTKELYPKIANKYQTTSSRVERAIRHAIEISWSRGDIKLMENLFGNSIDFDRSRPTNAEFLTTIADRFRMDTQELVM
;
A
#
# COMPACT_ATOMS: atom_id res chain seq x y z
N MET A 1 16.87 24.00 -3.67
CA MET A 1 16.62 23.54 -5.07
C MET A 1 15.85 22.24 -5.01
N LYS A 2 14.69 22.14 -5.65
CA LYS A 2 13.98 20.84 -5.76
C LYS A 2 14.87 19.85 -6.53
N LYS A 3 15.16 18.70 -5.95
CA LYS A 3 15.97 17.65 -6.59
C LYS A 3 15.14 17.02 -7.70
N THR A 4 15.62 17.04 -8.94
CA THR A 4 14.99 16.36 -10.08
C THR A 4 15.00 14.84 -9.86
N VAL A 5 13.88 14.19 -10.08
CA VAL A 5 13.71 12.74 -9.97
C VAL A 5 14.20 12.07 -11.24
N ARG A 6 15.20 11.24 -11.11
CA ARG A 6 15.77 10.50 -12.24
C ARG A 6 15.03 9.18 -12.41
N VAL A 7 14.38 9.02 -13.55
CA VAL A 7 13.54 7.86 -13.86
C VAL A 7 14.19 6.98 -14.92
N VAL A 8 14.24 5.68 -14.66
CA VAL A 8 14.53 4.66 -15.68
C VAL A 8 13.22 4.00 -16.10
N VAL A 9 13.01 3.85 -17.40
CA VAL A 9 11.81 3.22 -17.98
C VAL A 9 12.22 1.91 -18.64
N VAL A 10 11.54 0.83 -18.26
CA VAL A 10 11.75 -0.52 -18.84
C VAL A 10 10.41 -1.02 -19.36
N ASP A 11 10.30 -1.17 -20.66
CA ASP A 11 9.05 -1.56 -21.34
C ASP A 11 9.43 -2.15 -22.71
N ASP A 12 8.94 -3.34 -23.06
CA ASP A 12 9.26 -3.99 -24.35
C ASP A 12 8.74 -3.20 -25.56
N ASN A 13 7.75 -2.33 -25.33
CA ASN A 13 7.23 -1.41 -26.33
C ASN A 13 7.99 -0.06 -26.32
N GLU A 14 8.87 0.12 -27.29
CA GLU A 14 9.65 1.36 -27.44
C GLU A 14 8.76 2.62 -27.55
N ALA A 15 7.52 2.51 -28.04
CA ALA A 15 6.60 3.64 -28.12
C ALA A 15 6.21 4.15 -26.71
N VAL A 16 6.10 3.27 -25.72
CA VAL A 16 5.85 3.66 -24.32
C VAL A 16 7.03 4.47 -23.79
N ILE A 17 8.26 3.98 -23.99
CA ILE A 17 9.48 4.68 -23.56
C ILE A 17 9.57 6.08 -24.20
N ARG A 18 9.27 6.18 -25.50
CA ARG A 18 9.25 7.47 -26.22
C ARG A 18 8.17 8.40 -25.68
N SER A 19 6.96 7.90 -25.42
CA SER A 19 5.86 8.69 -24.88
C SER A 19 6.19 9.25 -23.51
N VAL A 20 6.79 8.45 -22.62
CA VAL A 20 7.24 8.91 -21.30
C VAL A 20 8.32 9.97 -21.43
N ARG A 21 9.32 9.77 -22.29
CA ARG A 21 10.38 10.75 -22.54
C ARG A 21 9.84 12.07 -23.08
N GLU A 22 8.94 12.03 -24.06
CA GLU A 22 8.38 13.25 -24.65
C GLU A 22 7.51 14.01 -23.64
N TYR A 23 6.70 13.29 -22.85
CA TYR A 23 5.88 13.91 -21.82
C TYR A 23 6.72 14.65 -20.76
N PHE A 24 7.83 14.06 -20.30
CA PHE A 24 8.69 14.66 -19.28
C PHE A 24 9.83 15.52 -19.82
N LYS A 25 9.94 15.72 -21.14
CA LYS A 25 11.04 16.47 -21.79
C LYS A 25 11.29 17.86 -21.23
N ASN A 26 10.22 18.58 -20.89
CA ASN A 26 10.26 19.94 -20.36
C ASN A 26 9.92 19.98 -18.86
N SER A 27 10.04 18.87 -18.14
CA SER A 27 9.73 18.81 -16.72
C SER A 27 10.94 19.22 -15.89
N ASP A 28 10.78 20.21 -15.01
CA ASP A 28 11.80 20.59 -14.03
C ASP A 28 11.92 19.60 -12.86
N ILE A 29 10.98 18.64 -12.79
CA ILE A 29 10.84 17.76 -11.62
C ILE A 29 11.25 16.32 -11.95
N VAL A 30 10.98 15.84 -13.18
CA VAL A 30 11.23 14.48 -13.62
C VAL A 30 12.18 14.49 -14.81
N SER A 31 13.21 13.64 -14.78
CA SER A 31 14.14 13.43 -15.88
C SER A 31 14.26 11.94 -16.22
N VAL A 32 13.98 11.55 -17.45
CA VAL A 32 14.13 10.17 -17.93
C VAL A 32 15.59 9.92 -18.30
N VAL A 33 16.33 9.26 -17.42
CA VAL A 33 17.78 9.04 -17.54
C VAL A 33 18.13 7.74 -18.27
N GLY A 34 17.20 6.80 -18.41
CA GLY A 34 17.41 5.52 -19.11
C GLY A 34 16.11 4.98 -19.67
N GLY A 35 16.21 4.20 -20.76
CA GLY A 35 15.06 3.49 -21.32
C GLY A 35 15.52 2.21 -22.00
N PHE A 36 14.92 1.08 -21.64
CA PHE A 36 15.34 -0.26 -22.06
C PHE A 36 14.13 -1.07 -22.54
N THR A 37 14.27 -1.73 -23.67
CA THR A 37 13.25 -2.63 -24.23
C THR A 37 13.51 -4.10 -23.89
N ASN A 38 14.64 -4.41 -23.29
CA ASN A 38 15.06 -5.76 -22.92
C ASN A 38 15.37 -5.83 -21.43
N GLY A 39 14.79 -6.82 -20.74
CA GLY A 39 14.94 -6.98 -19.29
C GLY A 39 16.38 -7.27 -18.84
N LYS A 40 17.20 -7.97 -19.67
CA LYS A 40 18.58 -8.27 -19.33
C LYS A 40 19.47 -7.02 -19.39
N ASP A 41 19.28 -6.19 -20.41
CA ASP A 41 20.03 -4.92 -20.55
C ASP A 41 19.63 -3.94 -19.44
N ALA A 42 18.32 -3.87 -19.14
CA ALA A 42 17.81 -3.11 -18.02
C ALA A 42 18.44 -3.56 -16.70
N LEU A 43 18.42 -4.86 -16.41
CA LEU A 43 18.99 -5.40 -15.16
C LEU A 43 20.48 -5.06 -15.04
N ASN A 44 21.27 -5.25 -16.11
CA ASN A 44 22.68 -4.91 -16.11
C ASN A 44 22.92 -3.44 -15.75
N TYR A 45 22.14 -2.52 -16.34
CA TYR A 45 22.23 -1.09 -16.03
C TYR A 45 21.83 -0.80 -14.58
N LEU A 46 20.68 -1.31 -14.14
CA LEU A 46 20.14 -1.07 -12.80
C LEU A 46 21.08 -1.52 -11.69
N LEU A 47 21.77 -2.66 -11.89
CA LEU A 47 22.74 -3.18 -10.93
C LEU A 47 24.10 -2.46 -10.98
N SER A 48 24.54 -2.03 -12.16
CA SER A 48 25.84 -1.38 -12.35
C SER A 48 25.86 0.08 -11.93
N CYS A 49 24.72 0.77 -12.06
CA CYS A 49 24.61 2.21 -11.85
C CYS A 49 23.45 2.57 -10.89
N PRO A 50 23.38 2.00 -9.66
CA PRO A 50 22.25 2.22 -8.77
C PRO A 50 22.10 3.69 -8.35
N GLU A 51 23.18 4.47 -8.34
CA GLU A 51 23.13 5.90 -7.99
C GLU A 51 22.73 6.80 -9.16
N ALA A 52 22.55 6.25 -10.38
CA ALA A 52 22.16 7.03 -11.54
C ALA A 52 20.66 7.35 -11.62
N TYR A 53 19.82 6.65 -10.86
CA TYR A 53 18.36 6.80 -10.89
C TYR A 53 17.75 6.77 -9.49
N ASP A 54 16.55 7.31 -9.37
CA ASP A 54 15.78 7.40 -8.12
C ASP A 54 14.50 6.56 -8.18
N LEU A 55 13.92 6.37 -9.39
CA LEU A 55 12.69 5.62 -9.63
C LEU A 55 12.83 4.73 -10.86
N LEU A 56 12.31 3.53 -10.78
CA LEU A 56 12.17 2.58 -11.87
C LEU A 56 10.69 2.48 -12.28
N MET A 57 10.38 2.80 -13.54
CA MET A 57 9.10 2.46 -14.19
C MET A 57 9.31 1.14 -14.93
N LEU A 58 8.54 0.12 -14.60
CA LEU A 58 8.83 -1.26 -15.00
C LEU A 58 7.59 -1.96 -15.54
N ASP A 59 7.65 -2.44 -16.77
CA ASP A 59 6.72 -3.47 -17.22
C ASP A 59 7.13 -4.83 -16.66
N LEU A 60 6.16 -5.68 -16.39
CA LEU A 60 6.40 -7.05 -15.95
C LEU A 60 6.66 -7.99 -17.11
N ILE A 61 6.08 -7.70 -18.28
CA ILE A 61 6.23 -8.54 -19.47
C ILE A 61 7.33 -7.95 -20.33
N LEU A 62 8.49 -8.56 -20.28
CA LEU A 62 9.68 -8.13 -20.99
C LEU A 62 10.33 -9.29 -21.74
N THR A 63 11.04 -8.98 -22.81
CA THR A 63 11.91 -9.94 -23.47
C THR A 63 13.17 -10.16 -22.65
N GLY A 64 13.63 -11.40 -22.59
CA GLY A 64 14.86 -11.80 -21.89
C GLY A 64 14.65 -12.14 -20.43
N ILE A 65 14.44 -11.17 -19.57
CA ILE A 65 14.20 -11.33 -18.12
C ILE A 65 12.92 -10.54 -17.80
N ASP A 66 11.95 -11.17 -17.12
CA ASP A 66 10.72 -10.53 -16.71
C ASP A 66 10.92 -9.50 -15.57
N GLY A 67 9.94 -8.61 -15.41
CA GLY A 67 10.02 -7.53 -14.43
C GLY A 67 10.04 -8.02 -12.98
N ILE A 68 9.41 -9.15 -12.66
CA ILE A 68 9.43 -9.72 -11.29
C ILE A 68 10.87 -10.15 -10.97
N ARG A 69 11.54 -10.83 -11.91
CA ARG A 69 12.92 -11.23 -11.72
C ARG A 69 13.87 -10.04 -11.56
N ILE A 70 13.62 -8.94 -12.28
CA ILE A 70 14.40 -7.70 -12.09
C ILE A 70 14.28 -7.21 -10.64
N ILE A 71 13.05 -7.16 -10.09
CA ILE A 71 12.82 -6.72 -8.70
C ILE A 71 13.52 -7.66 -7.70
N GLU A 72 13.46 -8.97 -7.92
CA GLU A 72 14.13 -9.97 -7.08
C GLU A 72 15.65 -9.78 -7.05
N GLU A 73 16.29 -9.59 -8.22
CA GLU A 73 17.73 -9.36 -8.32
C GLU A 73 18.15 -8.04 -7.65
N MET A 74 17.36 -6.96 -7.82
CA MET A 74 17.60 -5.69 -7.13
C MET A 74 17.57 -5.89 -5.61
N ASN A 75 16.57 -6.63 -5.10
CA ASN A 75 16.43 -6.92 -3.67
C ASN A 75 17.62 -7.76 -3.14
N GLN A 76 18.05 -8.80 -3.86
CA GLN A 76 19.22 -9.60 -3.50
C GLN A 76 20.49 -8.74 -3.39
N LYS A 77 20.64 -7.75 -4.26
CA LYS A 77 21.74 -6.78 -4.23
C LYS A 77 21.51 -5.62 -3.26
N LYS A 78 20.40 -5.62 -2.50
CA LYS A 78 20.03 -4.57 -1.54
C LYS A 78 19.89 -3.17 -2.18
N ILE A 79 19.51 -3.13 -3.47
CA ILE A 79 19.24 -1.88 -4.19
C ILE A 79 17.82 -1.44 -3.88
N ASN A 80 17.69 -0.48 -2.97
CA ASN A 80 16.40 0.02 -2.52
C ASN A 80 16.01 1.29 -3.31
N LYS A 81 15.24 1.13 -4.37
CA LYS A 81 14.72 2.21 -5.23
C LYS A 81 13.19 2.18 -5.24
N LYS A 82 12.57 3.31 -5.58
CA LYS A 82 11.13 3.34 -5.83
C LYS A 82 10.83 2.60 -7.14
N ILE A 83 9.87 1.68 -7.10
CA ILE A 83 9.47 0.88 -8.27
C ILE A 83 8.00 1.11 -8.55
N MET A 84 7.70 1.67 -9.72
CA MET A 84 6.37 1.82 -10.27
C MET A 84 6.17 0.79 -11.37
N VAL A 85 5.30 -0.18 -11.15
CA VAL A 85 4.98 -1.21 -12.12
C VAL A 85 3.86 -0.73 -13.03
N LEU A 86 4.06 -0.84 -14.34
CA LEU A 86 3.05 -0.60 -15.39
C LEU A 86 2.82 -1.92 -16.13
N SER A 87 1.67 -2.56 -15.99
CA SER A 87 1.41 -3.86 -16.58
C SER A 87 0.07 -3.94 -17.29
N SER A 88 0.00 -4.71 -18.37
CA SER A 88 -1.26 -5.06 -19.04
C SER A 88 -2.01 -6.18 -18.31
N PHE A 89 -1.36 -6.85 -17.37
CA PHE A 89 -1.95 -7.96 -16.60
C PHE A 89 -2.52 -7.48 -15.27
N LYS A 90 -3.75 -7.96 -14.99
CA LYS A 90 -4.47 -7.71 -13.74
C LYS A 90 -4.82 -9.05 -13.11
N ASP A 91 -3.87 -9.68 -12.44
CA ASP A 91 -4.19 -10.78 -11.55
C ASP A 91 -3.71 -10.48 -10.13
N ASP A 92 -4.50 -10.90 -9.15
CA ASP A 92 -4.25 -10.60 -7.74
C ASP A 92 -2.97 -11.27 -7.22
N PHE A 93 -2.54 -12.37 -7.83
CA PHE A 93 -1.31 -13.04 -7.43
C PHE A 93 -0.09 -12.21 -7.82
N THR A 94 -0.03 -11.72 -9.06
CA THR A 94 1.05 -10.85 -9.55
C THR A 94 1.12 -9.56 -8.76
N ILE A 95 -0.02 -8.92 -8.49
CA ILE A 95 -0.07 -7.69 -7.69
C ILE A 95 0.50 -7.93 -6.29
N ARG A 96 0.05 -8.99 -5.59
CA ARG A 96 0.58 -9.36 -4.26
C ARG A 96 2.07 -9.68 -4.30
N ARG A 97 2.54 -10.36 -5.36
CA ARG A 97 3.97 -10.69 -5.52
C ARG A 97 4.82 -9.44 -5.65
N VAL A 98 4.42 -8.50 -6.52
CA VAL A 98 5.10 -7.20 -6.69
C VAL A 98 5.14 -6.43 -5.37
N GLN A 99 4.02 -6.38 -4.64
CA GLN A 99 3.95 -5.72 -3.34
C GLN A 99 4.88 -6.36 -2.30
N ALA A 100 4.88 -7.69 -2.21
CA ALA A 100 5.76 -8.43 -1.29
C ALA A 100 7.26 -8.20 -1.62
N LEU A 101 7.59 -7.96 -2.88
CA LEU A 101 8.94 -7.63 -3.34
C LEU A 101 9.30 -6.14 -3.18
N GLY A 102 8.41 -5.31 -2.65
CA GLY A 102 8.68 -3.89 -2.39
C GLY A 102 8.31 -2.94 -3.53
N GLY A 103 7.52 -3.38 -4.51
CA GLY A 103 6.92 -2.49 -5.52
C GLY A 103 6.18 -1.33 -4.85
N SER A 104 6.51 -0.10 -5.23
CA SER A 104 5.97 1.12 -4.59
C SER A 104 4.60 1.51 -5.14
N TYR A 105 4.32 1.19 -6.40
CA TYR A 105 3.05 1.46 -7.06
C TYR A 105 2.79 0.46 -8.19
N PHE A 106 1.52 0.13 -8.44
CA PHE A 106 1.10 -0.74 -9.54
C PHE A 106 -0.02 -0.06 -10.34
N MET A 107 0.16 0.06 -11.65
CA MET A 107 -0.82 0.64 -12.57
C MET A 107 -1.11 -0.30 -13.73
N LEU A 108 -2.36 -0.33 -14.16
CA LEU A 108 -2.77 -1.08 -15.34
C LEU A 108 -2.64 -0.24 -16.61
N LYS A 109 -2.05 -0.79 -17.64
CA LYS A 109 -2.07 -0.22 -18.99
C LYS A 109 -3.48 -0.38 -19.61
N PRO A 110 -3.97 0.60 -20.42
CA PRO A 110 -3.31 1.86 -20.78
C PRO A 110 -3.32 2.87 -19.63
N VAL A 111 -2.25 3.64 -19.49
CA VAL A 111 -2.08 4.65 -18.44
C VAL A 111 -2.13 6.07 -19.02
N ASP A 112 -2.76 6.97 -18.30
CA ASP A 112 -2.70 8.40 -18.56
C ASP A 112 -1.41 8.98 -17.97
N MET A 113 -0.67 9.76 -18.77
CA MET A 113 0.61 10.34 -18.33
C MET A 113 0.45 11.37 -17.21
N ASP A 114 -0.68 12.09 -17.14
CA ASP A 114 -0.97 13.00 -16.04
C ASP A 114 -1.15 12.23 -14.71
N VAL A 115 -1.79 11.06 -14.80
CA VAL A 115 -1.91 10.17 -13.64
C VAL A 115 -0.55 9.60 -13.24
N VAL A 116 0.28 9.17 -14.21
CA VAL A 116 1.66 8.71 -13.96
C VAL A 116 2.47 9.81 -13.27
N ASN A 117 2.42 11.04 -13.79
CA ASN A 117 3.10 12.19 -13.18
C ASN A 117 2.64 12.43 -11.75
N SER A 118 1.33 12.45 -11.49
CA SER A 118 0.79 12.59 -10.14
C SER A 118 1.36 11.52 -9.19
N ARG A 119 1.42 10.26 -9.64
CA ARG A 119 1.96 9.15 -8.82
C ARG A 119 3.47 9.22 -8.61
N ILE A 120 4.22 9.68 -9.61
CA ILE A 120 5.66 9.96 -9.43
C ILE A 120 5.83 11.05 -8.35
N MET A 121 5.03 12.11 -8.42
CA MET A 121 5.06 13.18 -7.43
C MET A 121 4.73 12.68 -6.03
N ASP A 122 3.68 11.85 -5.88
CA ASP A 122 3.34 11.22 -4.61
C ASP A 122 4.52 10.40 -4.05
N LEU A 123 5.19 9.62 -4.90
CA LEU A 123 6.31 8.77 -4.49
C LEU A 123 7.57 9.57 -4.07
N VAL A 124 7.72 10.80 -4.55
CA VAL A 124 8.93 11.61 -4.37
C VAL A 124 8.77 12.70 -3.32
N THR A 125 7.60 13.35 -3.24
CA THR A 125 7.33 14.38 -2.24
C THR A 125 7.23 13.81 -0.83
N HIS A 126 6.87 12.52 -0.71
CA HIS A 126 6.84 11.80 0.57
C HIS A 126 8.23 11.35 1.07
N LYS A 127 9.29 12.09 0.76
CA LYS A 127 10.66 11.79 1.23
C LYS A 127 10.89 12.04 2.73
N GLU A 128 9.94 12.63 3.43
CA GLU A 128 10.04 12.91 4.87
C GLU A 128 9.10 12.09 5.77
N GLU A 129 8.29 11.22 5.20
CA GLU A 129 7.45 10.32 5.99
C GLU A 129 7.83 8.85 5.74
N ILE A 130 8.86 8.39 6.44
CA ILE A 130 9.16 6.95 6.65
C ILE A 130 7.95 6.22 7.26
N SER A 131 6.89 6.94 7.66
CA SER A 131 5.63 6.40 8.18
C SER A 131 4.64 5.92 7.11
N ILE A 132 4.69 6.41 5.86
CA ILE A 132 3.64 6.10 4.86
C ILE A 132 3.95 4.86 4.03
N ALA A 133 5.20 4.49 3.81
CA ALA A 133 5.53 3.20 3.19
C ALA A 133 5.14 2.01 4.10
N SER A 134 5.23 2.21 5.43
CA SER A 134 4.65 1.30 6.41
C SER A 134 3.13 1.38 6.42
N SER A 135 2.53 2.56 6.27
CA SER A 135 1.09 2.77 6.27
C SER A 135 0.39 2.08 5.10
N GLY A 136 0.91 2.16 3.86
CA GLY A 136 0.35 1.42 2.72
C GLY A 136 0.47 -0.10 2.87
N LYS A 137 1.59 -0.60 3.39
CA LYS A 137 1.75 -2.02 3.72
C LYS A 137 0.78 -2.45 4.82
N ILE A 138 0.57 -1.59 5.81
CA ILE A 138 -0.36 -1.86 6.91
C ILE A 138 -1.81 -1.76 6.44
N GLU A 139 -2.16 -0.79 5.60
CA GLU A 139 -3.50 -0.70 5.03
C GLU A 139 -3.91 -1.97 4.27
N ILE A 140 -2.98 -2.56 3.50
CA ILE A 140 -3.19 -3.84 2.82
C ILE A 140 -3.34 -4.98 3.83
N LYS A 141 -2.48 -5.05 4.83
CA LYS A 141 -2.57 -6.06 5.89
C LYS A 141 -3.86 -5.92 6.69
N VAL A 142 -4.29 -4.71 7.02
CA VAL A 142 -5.58 -4.43 7.67
C VAL A 142 -6.72 -4.92 6.78
N SER A 143 -6.68 -4.61 5.48
CA SER A 143 -7.71 -5.04 4.52
C SER A 143 -7.79 -6.57 4.41
N SER A 144 -6.64 -7.26 4.38
CA SER A 144 -6.57 -8.72 4.39
C SER A 144 -7.17 -9.29 5.68
N LEU A 145 -6.75 -8.76 6.84
CA LEU A 145 -7.26 -9.20 8.13
C LEU A 145 -8.77 -9.03 8.26
N LEU A 146 -9.32 -7.89 7.81
CA LEU A 146 -10.77 -7.66 7.83
C LEU A 146 -11.54 -8.64 6.93
N HIS A 147 -10.94 -9.03 5.82
CA HIS A 147 -11.49 -10.07 4.95
C HIS A 147 -11.46 -11.44 5.64
N ASP A 148 -10.34 -11.80 6.26
CA ASP A 148 -10.17 -13.08 6.98
C ASP A 148 -11.11 -13.14 8.21
N LEU A 149 -11.41 -12.00 8.84
CA LEU A 149 -12.45 -11.85 9.86
C LEU A 149 -13.88 -11.90 9.31
N GLY A 150 -14.07 -12.13 8.02
CA GLY A 150 -15.38 -12.28 7.39
C GLY A 150 -16.17 -10.98 7.22
N ILE A 151 -15.53 -9.82 7.26
CA ILE A 151 -16.19 -8.51 7.04
C ILE A 151 -16.24 -8.23 5.54
N PRO A 152 -17.43 -8.14 4.92
CA PRO A 152 -17.53 -7.90 3.48
C PRO A 152 -17.08 -6.48 3.12
N SER A 153 -16.28 -6.34 2.06
CA SER A 153 -15.72 -5.04 1.62
C SER A 153 -16.78 -4.02 1.16
N HIS A 154 -17.96 -4.48 0.77
CA HIS A 154 -19.07 -3.62 0.32
C HIS A 154 -19.85 -2.96 1.47
N VAL A 155 -19.68 -3.40 2.72
CA VAL A 155 -20.37 -2.75 3.86
C VAL A 155 -19.60 -1.49 4.29
N ARG A 156 -20.33 -0.41 4.59
CA ARG A 156 -19.70 0.86 5.01
C ARG A 156 -18.81 0.71 6.25
N GLY A 157 -19.20 -0.16 7.15
CA GLY A 157 -18.42 -0.46 8.36
C GLY A 157 -17.00 -0.97 8.07
N TYR A 158 -16.79 -1.71 6.99
CA TYR A 158 -15.47 -2.14 6.54
C TYR A 158 -14.52 -0.96 6.30
N GLN A 159 -15.00 0.04 5.53
CA GLN A 159 -14.20 1.24 5.24
C GLN A 159 -13.90 2.04 6.51
N TYR A 160 -14.88 2.18 7.41
CA TYR A 160 -14.73 2.93 8.65
C TYR A 160 -13.80 2.22 9.64
N ILE A 161 -13.86 0.88 9.73
CA ILE A 161 -12.91 0.09 10.54
C ILE A 161 -11.50 0.25 10.00
N ARG A 162 -11.29 0.07 8.70
CA ARG A 162 -9.98 0.23 8.07
C ARG A 162 -9.39 1.62 8.37
N GLU A 163 -10.15 2.67 8.14
CA GLU A 163 -9.74 4.04 8.42
C GLU A 163 -9.43 4.26 9.89
N GLY A 164 -10.30 3.77 10.79
CA GLY A 164 -10.11 3.88 12.24
C GLY A 164 -8.86 3.17 12.73
N VAL A 165 -8.59 1.96 12.25
CA VAL A 165 -7.36 1.21 12.56
C VAL A 165 -6.12 1.96 12.06
N MET A 166 -6.16 2.52 10.86
CA MET A 166 -5.04 3.30 10.32
C MET A 166 -4.75 4.56 11.14
N MET A 167 -5.80 5.29 11.56
CA MET A 167 -5.64 6.47 12.42
C MET A 167 -5.07 6.09 13.78
N LEU A 168 -5.59 5.03 14.41
CA LEU A 168 -5.08 4.52 15.68
C LEU A 168 -3.65 4.02 15.59
N TYR A 169 -3.27 3.40 14.48
CA TYR A 169 -1.90 2.96 14.23
C TYR A 169 -0.92 4.13 14.14
N ALA A 170 -1.33 5.24 13.50
CA ALA A 170 -0.48 6.41 13.26
C ALA A 170 -0.31 7.30 14.50
N GLU A 171 -1.31 7.40 15.38
CA GLU A 171 -1.31 8.30 16.54
C GLU A 171 -1.40 7.50 17.85
N ASP A 172 -0.30 7.47 18.62
CA ASP A 172 -0.30 6.93 19.97
C ASP A 172 -1.16 7.81 20.90
N GLY A 173 -2.04 7.16 21.68
CA GLY A 173 -2.93 7.83 22.64
C GLY A 173 -4.36 8.10 22.17
N MET A 174 -4.68 7.93 20.87
CA MET A 174 -6.06 8.09 20.37
C MET A 174 -6.99 6.94 20.80
N ALA A 175 -6.45 5.82 21.29
CA ALA A 175 -7.23 4.65 21.71
C ALA A 175 -8.27 4.96 22.80
N THR A 176 -8.00 5.90 23.69
CA THR A 176 -8.92 6.34 24.76
C THR A 176 -9.97 7.35 24.28
N LEU A 177 -9.84 7.88 23.06
CA LEU A 177 -10.65 8.97 22.53
C LEU A 177 -11.50 8.56 21.31
N VAL A 178 -11.74 7.26 21.12
CA VAL A 178 -12.45 6.72 19.93
C VAL A 178 -13.78 7.44 19.68
N THR A 179 -14.59 7.64 20.70
CA THR A 179 -15.90 8.29 20.54
C THR A 179 -15.77 9.81 20.32
N LYS A 180 -14.82 10.45 21.00
CA LYS A 180 -14.70 11.92 20.98
C LYS A 180 -13.93 12.45 19.79
N GLU A 181 -12.97 11.71 19.27
CA GLU A 181 -12.09 12.15 18.18
C GLU A 181 -12.15 11.29 16.92
N LEU A 182 -12.07 9.95 17.06
CA LEU A 182 -11.98 9.07 15.92
C LEU A 182 -13.25 9.07 15.07
N TYR A 183 -14.43 8.91 15.69
CA TYR A 183 -15.68 8.91 14.94
C TYR A 183 -15.96 10.24 14.24
N PRO A 184 -15.73 11.43 14.85
CA PRO A 184 -15.85 12.71 14.14
C PRO A 184 -14.87 12.86 12.98
N LYS A 185 -13.60 12.42 13.12
CA LYS A 185 -12.61 12.46 12.02
C LYS A 185 -13.07 11.59 10.83
N ILE A 186 -13.52 10.35 11.10
CA ILE A 186 -14.07 9.46 10.05
C ILE A 186 -15.34 10.06 9.44
N ALA A 187 -16.25 10.58 10.27
CA ALA A 187 -17.49 11.17 9.81
C ALA A 187 -17.26 12.36 8.86
N ASN A 188 -16.29 13.21 9.18
CA ASN A 188 -15.90 14.33 8.32
C ASN A 188 -15.33 13.84 6.97
N LYS A 189 -14.39 12.88 7.00
CA LYS A 189 -13.79 12.31 5.78
C LYS A 189 -14.82 11.71 4.83
N TYR A 190 -15.82 11.02 5.37
CA TYR A 190 -16.85 10.32 4.59
C TYR A 190 -18.18 11.08 4.47
N GLN A 191 -18.21 12.37 4.84
CA GLN A 191 -19.38 13.26 4.77
C GLN A 191 -20.64 12.63 5.40
N THR A 192 -20.49 12.13 6.63
CA THR A 192 -21.55 11.46 7.40
C THR A 192 -21.57 11.95 8.85
N THR A 193 -22.26 11.26 9.76
CA THR A 193 -22.33 11.60 11.18
C THR A 193 -21.60 10.55 12.03
N SER A 194 -21.07 10.97 13.20
CA SER A 194 -20.39 10.07 14.15
C SER A 194 -21.29 8.88 14.58
N SER A 195 -22.60 9.12 14.77
CA SER A 195 -23.55 8.05 15.12
C SER A 195 -23.73 7.02 13.98
N ARG A 196 -23.67 7.46 12.71
CA ARG A 196 -23.73 6.54 11.58
C ARG A 196 -22.43 5.75 11.44
N VAL A 197 -21.29 6.37 11.71
CA VAL A 197 -19.97 5.68 11.75
C VAL A 197 -19.99 4.61 12.82
N GLU A 198 -20.34 4.96 14.05
CA GLU A 198 -20.43 4.02 15.18
C GLU A 198 -21.33 2.82 14.86
N ARG A 199 -22.55 3.08 14.37
CA ARG A 199 -23.52 2.03 14.03
C ARG A 199 -23.00 1.13 12.89
N ALA A 200 -22.35 1.69 11.88
CA ALA A 200 -21.83 0.93 10.75
C ALA A 200 -20.66 0.02 11.19
N ILE A 201 -19.77 0.51 12.06
CA ILE A 201 -18.69 -0.28 12.64
C ILE A 201 -19.28 -1.42 13.47
N ARG A 202 -20.22 -1.13 14.37
CA ARG A 202 -20.89 -2.15 15.19
C ARG A 202 -21.52 -3.25 14.34
N HIS A 203 -22.23 -2.88 13.28
CA HIS A 203 -22.84 -3.83 12.35
C HIS A 203 -21.81 -4.69 11.64
N ALA A 204 -20.67 -4.12 11.22
CA ALA A 204 -19.59 -4.89 10.59
C ALA A 204 -18.96 -5.90 11.56
N ILE A 205 -18.78 -5.52 12.82
CA ILE A 205 -18.31 -6.42 13.88
C ILE A 205 -19.34 -7.55 14.12
N GLU A 206 -20.63 -7.26 14.10
CA GLU A 206 -21.69 -8.26 14.23
C GLU A 206 -21.65 -9.30 13.09
N ILE A 207 -21.42 -8.85 11.85
CA ILE A 207 -21.24 -9.75 10.69
C ILE A 207 -20.03 -10.65 10.92
N SER A 208 -18.89 -10.08 11.30
CA SER A 208 -17.65 -10.81 11.61
C SER A 208 -17.91 -11.89 12.67
N TRP A 209 -18.55 -11.55 13.79
CA TRP A 209 -18.84 -12.48 14.87
C TRP A 209 -19.80 -13.61 14.49
N SER A 210 -20.67 -13.39 13.51
CA SER A 210 -21.63 -14.40 13.04
C SER A 210 -21.11 -15.30 11.93
N ARG A 211 -20.08 -14.88 11.19
CA ARG A 211 -19.64 -15.55 9.94
C ARG A 211 -18.13 -15.72 9.82
N GLY A 212 -17.34 -15.08 10.68
CA GLY A 212 -15.88 -15.08 10.61
C GLY A 212 -15.25 -16.36 11.16
N ASP A 213 -13.93 -16.48 11.00
CA ASP A 213 -13.13 -17.59 11.53
C ASP A 213 -12.98 -17.44 13.06
N ILE A 214 -13.62 -18.35 13.80
CA ILE A 214 -13.62 -18.36 15.26
C ILE A 214 -12.18 -18.48 15.81
N LYS A 215 -11.33 -19.32 15.19
CA LYS A 215 -9.95 -19.51 15.65
C LYS A 215 -9.11 -18.24 15.50
N LEU A 216 -9.32 -17.52 14.39
CA LEU A 216 -8.66 -16.24 14.16
C LEU A 216 -9.13 -15.19 15.17
N MET A 217 -10.43 -15.17 15.50
CA MET A 217 -11.00 -14.27 16.51
C MET A 217 -10.48 -14.57 17.91
N GLU A 218 -10.42 -15.85 18.29
CA GLU A 218 -9.84 -16.28 19.56
C GLU A 218 -8.36 -15.88 19.68
N ASN A 219 -7.60 -16.03 18.60
CA ASN A 219 -6.20 -15.63 18.59
C ASN A 219 -6.00 -14.11 18.69
N LEU A 220 -6.90 -13.32 18.09
CA LEU A 220 -6.79 -11.86 18.11
C LEU A 220 -7.37 -11.24 19.41
N PHE A 221 -8.46 -11.77 19.91
CA PHE A 221 -9.26 -11.15 20.96
C PHE A 221 -9.33 -11.99 22.24
N GLY A 222 -8.88 -13.26 22.23
CA GLY A 222 -9.09 -14.24 23.30
C GLY A 222 -8.54 -13.86 24.67
N ASN A 223 -7.53 -12.99 24.74
CA ASN A 223 -7.00 -12.46 25.99
C ASN A 223 -7.81 -11.27 26.55
N SER A 224 -8.71 -10.71 25.75
CA SER A 224 -9.45 -9.48 26.08
C SER A 224 -10.96 -9.71 26.20
N ILE A 225 -11.48 -10.87 25.76
CA ILE A 225 -12.92 -11.11 25.63
C ILE A 225 -13.26 -12.53 26.08
N ASP A 226 -14.28 -12.65 26.95
CA ASP A 226 -14.96 -13.92 27.24
C ASP A 226 -15.87 -14.27 26.06
N PHE A 227 -15.41 -15.12 25.15
CA PHE A 227 -16.10 -15.50 23.90
C PHE A 227 -17.48 -16.10 24.14
N ASP A 228 -17.72 -16.69 25.30
CA ASP A 228 -19.02 -17.25 25.64
C ASP A 228 -20.05 -16.20 26.05
N ARG A 229 -19.64 -14.96 26.28
CA ARG A 229 -20.50 -13.93 26.90
C ARG A 229 -20.68 -12.63 26.15
N SER A 230 -19.70 -12.17 25.34
CA SER A 230 -19.84 -10.85 24.69
C SER A 230 -18.98 -10.65 23.47
N ARG A 231 -19.45 -9.80 22.54
CA ARG A 231 -18.67 -9.26 21.43
C ARG A 231 -17.80 -8.10 21.92
N PRO A 232 -16.66 -7.81 21.28
CA PRO A 232 -15.88 -6.63 21.61
C PRO A 232 -16.70 -5.35 21.34
N THR A 233 -16.45 -4.35 22.13
CA THR A 233 -16.90 -3.00 21.79
C THR A 233 -16.19 -2.52 20.52
N ASN A 234 -16.74 -1.51 19.84
CA ASN A 234 -16.08 -0.93 18.68
C ASN A 234 -14.65 -0.44 19.00
N ALA A 235 -14.46 0.14 20.20
CA ALA A 235 -13.16 0.63 20.63
C ALA A 235 -12.16 -0.53 20.81
N GLU A 236 -12.54 -1.57 21.55
CA GLU A 236 -11.70 -2.77 21.75
C GLU A 236 -11.33 -3.42 20.41
N PHE A 237 -12.29 -3.55 19.48
CA PHE A 237 -12.04 -4.13 18.18
C PHE A 237 -11.00 -3.32 17.38
N LEU A 238 -11.17 -2.01 17.32
CA LEU A 238 -10.27 -1.13 16.58
C LEU A 238 -8.87 -1.07 17.20
N THR A 239 -8.78 -0.95 18.53
CA THR A 239 -7.50 -0.84 19.23
C THR A 239 -6.72 -2.14 19.21
N THR A 240 -7.36 -3.29 19.43
CA THR A 240 -6.70 -4.61 19.35
C THR A 240 -6.07 -4.85 17.99
N ILE A 241 -6.78 -4.50 16.91
CA ILE A 241 -6.22 -4.64 15.56
C ILE A 241 -5.06 -3.67 15.35
N ALA A 242 -5.18 -2.41 15.78
CA ALA A 242 -4.11 -1.43 15.63
C ALA A 242 -2.85 -1.83 16.42
N ASP A 243 -3.01 -2.29 17.65
CA ASP A 243 -1.90 -2.72 18.51
C ASP A 243 -1.20 -3.97 17.96
N ARG A 244 -1.94 -4.93 17.39
CA ARG A 244 -1.37 -6.09 16.71
C ARG A 244 -0.39 -5.65 15.61
N PHE A 245 -0.79 -4.71 14.76
CA PHE A 245 0.08 -4.22 13.69
C PHE A 245 1.26 -3.38 14.20
N ARG A 246 1.16 -2.75 15.36
CA ARG A 246 2.30 -2.07 15.99
C ARG A 246 3.34 -3.08 16.48
N MET A 247 2.90 -4.15 17.14
CA MET A 247 3.80 -5.21 17.63
C MET A 247 4.52 -5.90 16.46
N ASP A 248 3.79 -6.28 15.39
CA ASP A 248 4.39 -6.90 14.20
C ASP A 248 5.44 -6.00 13.53
N THR A 249 5.34 -4.68 13.70
CA THR A 249 6.29 -3.73 13.09
C THR A 249 7.53 -3.53 13.96
N GLN A 250 7.42 -3.65 15.27
CA GLN A 250 8.55 -3.54 16.21
C GLN A 250 9.47 -4.78 16.16
N GLU A 251 8.92 -5.97 15.93
CA GLU A 251 9.72 -7.20 15.76
C GLU A 251 10.57 -7.22 14.47
N LEU A 252 10.24 -6.38 13.48
CA LEU A 252 10.99 -6.26 12.21
C LEU A 252 12.15 -5.25 12.28
N VAL A 253 12.32 -4.53 13.40
CA VAL A 253 13.31 -3.47 13.59
C VAL A 253 14.42 -3.89 14.56
N MET A 254 14.28 -5.04 15.25
CA MET A 254 15.32 -5.68 16.05
C MET A 254 16.06 -6.74 15.20
#